data_829c0e35a888d332990e316c4b4431c2
#
_entry.id   829c0e35a888d332990e316c4b4431c2
#
_cell.length_a   1.000
_cell.length_b   1.000
_cell.length_c   1.000
_cell.angle_alpha   90.00
_cell.angle_beta   90.00
_cell.angle_gamma   90.00
#
_symmetry.space_group_name_H-M   'P 1'
#
loop_
_entity.id
_entity.type
_entity.pdbx_description
1 polymer ?
#
loop_
_entity_poly.entity_id
_entity_poly.type
_entity_poly.pdbx_seq_one_letter_code
_entity_poly.pdbx_strand_id
1 'polypeptide(L)'
;DTLAPGLVITALDPALTATESTTISFTFSEAVSGFDIDDITPVGGTLSNLVQSTTNPNVWTATFTADGSGAAPSISVADGAYTDLAGNLGTGDVLDGTDGFVVDTLAPAPVITIDPVTNAITIDFGEAVNAVDGSPLTADALEGLLDIANGTLTGLVDNGDGSFSGTLVPAADFEGDVVVNVPAGIVTDVAGNANLTATESLTVDTLAPGLVITALDPALTATESTTISFTFSEAVSGFDIDDITP
;
A
#
# COMPACT_ATOMS: atom_id res chain seq x y z
N ASP A 1 -39.52 -36.10 -16.93
CA ASP A 1 -38.54 -35.07 -17.26
C ASP A 1 -37.30 -35.72 -17.85
N THR A 2 -36.66 -35.06 -18.82
CA THR A 2 -35.42 -35.52 -19.47
C THR A 2 -34.40 -34.37 -19.59
N LEU A 3 -34.70 -33.22 -18.98
CA LEU A 3 -33.81 -32.06 -18.98
C LEU A 3 -32.90 -32.14 -17.76
N ALA A 4 -31.60 -32.00 -17.99
CA ALA A 4 -30.62 -31.94 -16.92
C ALA A 4 -30.74 -30.61 -16.13
N PRO A 5 -30.71 -30.64 -14.78
CA PRO A 5 -30.72 -29.41 -13.99
C PRO A 5 -29.40 -28.63 -14.19
N GLY A 6 -29.49 -27.32 -14.45
CA GLY A 6 -28.38 -26.39 -14.57
C GLY A 6 -28.01 -25.78 -13.24
N LEU A 7 -26.74 -25.38 -13.08
CA LEU A 7 -26.20 -24.67 -11.92
C LEU A 7 -25.59 -23.35 -12.35
N VAL A 8 -25.75 -22.32 -11.50
CA VAL A 8 -24.98 -21.05 -11.56
C VAL A 8 -24.43 -20.77 -10.17
N ILE A 9 -23.11 -20.57 -10.09
CA ILE A 9 -22.38 -20.23 -8.85
C ILE A 9 -22.04 -18.73 -8.87
N THR A 10 -22.35 -18.03 -7.78
CA THR A 10 -22.02 -16.59 -7.65
C THR A 10 -21.52 -16.28 -6.25
N ALA A 11 -20.65 -15.25 -6.12
CA ALA A 11 -20.23 -14.69 -4.84
C ALA A 11 -20.99 -13.38 -4.56
N LEU A 12 -21.35 -13.15 -3.29
CA LEU A 12 -21.96 -11.89 -2.85
C LEU A 12 -20.96 -10.75 -2.90
N ASP A 13 -19.74 -11.02 -2.44
CA ASP A 13 -18.56 -10.17 -2.60
C ASP A 13 -17.51 -10.98 -3.36
N PRO A 14 -17.20 -10.61 -4.61
CA PRO A 14 -16.26 -11.36 -5.43
C PRO A 14 -14.81 -10.93 -5.25
N ALA A 15 -14.51 -9.80 -4.56
CA ALA A 15 -13.16 -9.27 -4.36
C ALA A 15 -12.80 -9.28 -2.86
N LEU A 16 -12.01 -10.25 -2.43
CA LEU A 16 -11.68 -10.50 -1.03
C LEU A 16 -10.23 -10.17 -0.71
N THR A 17 -9.98 -9.83 0.56
CA THR A 17 -8.63 -9.78 1.16
C THR A 17 -8.18 -11.16 1.66
N ALA A 18 -6.95 -11.24 2.19
CA ALA A 18 -6.26 -12.48 2.55
C ALA A 18 -7.05 -13.45 3.46
N THR A 19 -7.95 -12.98 4.32
CA THR A 19 -8.67 -13.82 5.29
C THR A 19 -10.15 -13.50 5.35
N GLU A 20 -10.64 -12.74 4.39
CA GLU A 20 -12.03 -12.31 4.34
C GLU A 20 -12.97 -13.46 3.94
N SER A 21 -14.23 -13.31 4.27
CA SER A 21 -15.26 -14.32 3.97
C SER A 21 -16.39 -13.72 3.16
N THR A 22 -16.89 -14.48 2.20
CA THR A 22 -18.08 -14.12 1.42
C THR A 22 -19.12 -15.24 1.41
N THR A 23 -20.33 -14.90 1.04
CA THR A 23 -21.38 -15.88 0.78
C THR A 23 -21.33 -16.31 -0.68
N ILE A 24 -21.20 -17.61 -0.91
CA ILE A 24 -21.35 -18.24 -2.22
C ILE A 24 -22.78 -18.71 -2.37
N SER A 25 -23.40 -18.41 -3.49
CA SER A 25 -24.76 -18.86 -3.84
C SER A 25 -24.71 -19.87 -4.99
N PHE A 26 -25.35 -21.00 -4.81
CA PHE A 26 -25.56 -22.05 -5.80
C PHE A 26 -27.03 -22.00 -6.22
N THR A 27 -27.30 -21.57 -7.45
CA THR A 27 -28.65 -21.41 -7.98
C THR A 27 -28.91 -22.47 -9.05
N PHE A 28 -29.77 -23.38 -8.74
CA PHE A 28 -30.20 -24.45 -9.64
C PHE A 28 -31.39 -24.03 -10.49
N SER A 29 -31.51 -24.53 -11.73
CA SER A 29 -32.65 -24.26 -12.61
C SER A 29 -33.93 -24.86 -12.08
N GLU A 30 -33.84 -25.90 -11.23
CA GLU A 30 -34.96 -26.61 -10.61
C GLU A 30 -34.53 -27.26 -9.28
N ALA A 31 -35.47 -27.95 -8.60
CA ALA A 31 -35.16 -28.64 -7.36
C ALA A 31 -34.27 -29.87 -7.59
N VAL A 32 -33.20 -29.96 -6.82
CA VAL A 32 -32.16 -31.00 -6.95
C VAL A 32 -32.12 -31.93 -5.73
N SER A 33 -31.51 -33.09 -5.91
CA SER A 33 -31.26 -34.11 -4.90
C SER A 33 -29.81 -34.56 -4.93
N GLY A 34 -29.27 -34.90 -3.75
CA GLY A 34 -27.90 -35.41 -3.60
C GLY A 34 -26.84 -34.34 -3.56
N PHE A 35 -27.16 -33.04 -3.61
CA PHE A 35 -26.16 -31.96 -3.50
C PHE A 35 -25.75 -31.75 -2.04
N ASP A 36 -24.47 -31.86 -1.75
CA ASP A 36 -23.89 -31.61 -0.42
C ASP A 36 -22.52 -30.92 -0.49
N ILE A 37 -21.88 -30.73 0.66
CA ILE A 37 -20.62 -29.97 0.73
C ILE A 37 -19.45 -30.71 0.06
N ASP A 38 -19.49 -32.04 -0.03
CA ASP A 38 -18.45 -32.88 -0.64
C ASP A 38 -18.48 -32.82 -2.18
N ASP A 39 -19.59 -32.31 -2.78
CA ASP A 39 -19.71 -32.05 -4.21
C ASP A 39 -18.98 -30.79 -4.67
N ILE A 40 -18.55 -29.95 -3.72
CA ILE A 40 -17.97 -28.64 -4.00
C ILE A 40 -16.46 -28.66 -3.77
N THR A 41 -15.72 -28.24 -4.79
CA THR A 41 -14.24 -28.12 -4.69
C THR A 41 -13.84 -26.66 -4.59
N PRO A 42 -13.43 -26.15 -3.40
CA PRO A 42 -12.86 -24.82 -3.22
C PRO A 42 -11.34 -24.83 -3.46
N VAL A 43 -10.80 -23.74 -4.00
CA VAL A 43 -9.37 -23.44 -4.11
C VAL A 43 -9.12 -22.04 -3.54
N GLY A 44 -7.98 -21.79 -2.91
CA GLY A 44 -7.61 -20.51 -2.31
C GLY A 44 -8.40 -20.14 -1.06
N GLY A 45 -9.07 -21.13 -0.46
CA GLY A 45 -9.86 -20.95 0.75
C GLY A 45 -10.61 -22.21 1.17
N THR A 46 -11.50 -22.04 2.15
CA THR A 46 -12.33 -23.13 2.69
C THR A 46 -13.82 -22.79 2.57
N LEU A 47 -14.63 -23.82 2.35
CA LEU A 47 -16.08 -23.69 2.33
C LEU A 47 -16.71 -24.30 3.59
N SER A 48 -17.73 -23.64 4.11
CA SER A 48 -18.46 -24.07 5.31
C SER A 48 -19.93 -23.64 5.25
N ASN A 49 -20.75 -24.17 6.17
CA ASN A 49 -22.13 -23.75 6.37
C ASN A 49 -23.01 -23.85 5.12
N LEU A 50 -22.89 -24.94 4.33
CA LEU A 50 -23.81 -25.15 3.20
C LEU A 50 -25.23 -25.35 3.71
N VAL A 51 -26.16 -24.50 3.28
CA VAL A 51 -27.57 -24.54 3.68
C VAL A 51 -28.48 -24.26 2.49
N GLN A 52 -29.58 -24.99 2.41
CA GLN A 52 -30.65 -24.74 1.44
C GLN A 52 -31.53 -23.57 1.91
N SER A 53 -31.87 -22.68 1.00
CA SER A 53 -32.80 -21.58 1.29
C SER A 53 -34.20 -22.10 1.69
N THR A 54 -34.74 -21.53 2.77
CA THR A 54 -36.07 -21.83 3.25
C THR A 54 -37.21 -21.22 2.40
N THR A 55 -36.84 -20.22 1.56
CA THR A 55 -37.82 -19.50 0.71
C THR A 55 -37.72 -19.91 -0.75
N ASN A 56 -36.60 -20.42 -1.21
CA ASN A 56 -36.41 -20.94 -2.57
C ASN A 56 -35.58 -22.22 -2.55
N PRO A 57 -36.19 -23.40 -2.71
CA PRO A 57 -35.48 -24.69 -2.63
C PRO A 57 -34.41 -24.91 -3.73
N ASN A 58 -34.45 -24.10 -4.77
CA ASN A 58 -33.42 -24.14 -5.85
C ASN A 58 -32.15 -23.36 -5.51
N VAL A 59 -32.11 -22.70 -4.35
CA VAL A 59 -30.96 -21.90 -3.94
C VAL A 59 -30.32 -22.49 -2.70
N TRP A 60 -29.00 -22.68 -2.76
CA TRP A 60 -28.15 -23.06 -1.64
C TRP A 60 -27.11 -21.97 -1.42
N THR A 61 -26.68 -21.78 -0.18
CA THR A 61 -25.62 -20.84 0.16
C THR A 61 -24.58 -21.50 1.05
N ALA A 62 -23.33 -21.10 0.88
CA ALA A 62 -22.22 -21.49 1.76
C ALA A 62 -21.35 -20.28 2.07
N THR A 63 -20.52 -20.37 3.12
CA THR A 63 -19.53 -19.37 3.45
C THR A 63 -18.16 -19.82 2.89
N PHE A 64 -17.59 -19.04 2.00
CA PHE A 64 -16.18 -19.16 1.60
C PHE A 64 -15.34 -18.24 2.46
N THR A 65 -14.22 -18.74 2.98
CA THR A 65 -13.21 -17.97 3.71
C THR A 65 -11.87 -18.14 3.01
N ALA A 66 -11.28 -17.03 2.55
CA ALA A 66 -9.96 -17.02 1.94
C ALA A 66 -8.89 -17.52 2.92
N ASP A 67 -7.88 -18.24 2.44
CA ASP A 67 -6.84 -18.88 3.28
C ASP A 67 -5.50 -18.11 3.30
N GLY A 68 -5.44 -16.98 2.59
CA GLY A 68 -4.24 -16.14 2.51
C GLY A 68 -3.07 -16.79 1.75
N SER A 69 -3.30 -17.88 1.02
CA SER A 69 -2.24 -18.61 0.31
C SER A 69 -1.72 -17.90 -0.94
N GLY A 70 -2.45 -16.88 -1.43
CA GLY A 70 -2.18 -16.21 -2.72
C GLY A 70 -2.54 -17.08 -3.93
N ALA A 71 -3.18 -18.24 -3.74
CA ALA A 71 -3.71 -19.03 -4.83
C ALA A 71 -4.93 -18.35 -5.45
N ALA A 72 -5.05 -18.34 -6.78
CA ALA A 72 -6.24 -17.84 -7.45
C ALA A 72 -7.47 -18.62 -6.96
N PRO A 73 -8.50 -17.95 -6.41
CA PRO A 73 -9.65 -18.63 -5.82
C PRO A 73 -10.52 -19.23 -6.90
N SER A 74 -11.11 -20.38 -6.60
CA SER A 74 -12.21 -20.92 -7.41
C SER A 74 -13.14 -21.79 -6.57
N ILE A 75 -14.40 -21.86 -7.00
CA ILE A 75 -15.43 -22.74 -6.46
C ILE A 75 -15.97 -23.52 -7.65
N SER A 76 -15.87 -24.83 -7.63
CA SER A 76 -16.36 -25.66 -8.71
C SER A 76 -17.25 -26.80 -8.22
N VAL A 77 -18.25 -27.13 -9.04
CA VAL A 77 -19.09 -28.33 -8.92
C VAL A 77 -18.98 -29.08 -10.25
N ALA A 78 -18.67 -30.38 -10.21
CA ALA A 78 -18.51 -31.19 -11.40
C ALA A 78 -19.85 -31.58 -12.03
N ASP A 79 -19.84 -31.89 -13.32
CA ASP A 79 -20.99 -32.52 -13.98
C ASP A 79 -21.35 -33.84 -13.29
N GLY A 80 -22.65 -34.05 -13.05
CA GLY A 80 -23.16 -35.28 -12.45
C GLY A 80 -23.00 -35.40 -10.94
N ALA A 81 -22.53 -34.35 -10.25
CA ALA A 81 -22.41 -34.31 -8.80
C ALA A 81 -23.80 -34.38 -8.08
N TYR A 82 -24.85 -33.98 -8.75
CA TYR A 82 -26.23 -33.97 -8.23
C TYR A 82 -27.22 -34.38 -9.31
N THR A 83 -28.49 -34.64 -8.95
CA THR A 83 -29.57 -34.97 -9.89
C THR A 83 -30.79 -34.10 -9.65
N ASP A 84 -31.67 -34.04 -10.65
CA ASP A 84 -33.06 -33.61 -10.42
C ASP A 84 -33.88 -34.71 -9.71
N LEU A 85 -35.14 -34.43 -9.47
CA LEU A 85 -36.09 -35.41 -8.85
C LEU A 85 -36.46 -36.54 -9.80
N ALA A 86 -36.20 -36.41 -11.12
CA ALA A 86 -36.43 -37.45 -12.12
C ALA A 86 -35.21 -38.36 -12.32
N GLY A 87 -34.06 -38.03 -11.72
CA GLY A 87 -32.78 -38.75 -11.79
C GLY A 87 -31.89 -38.35 -12.95
N ASN A 88 -32.14 -37.22 -13.64
CA ASN A 88 -31.22 -36.68 -14.64
C ASN A 88 -30.01 -36.05 -13.95
N LEU A 89 -28.81 -36.37 -14.43
CA LEU A 89 -27.55 -35.83 -13.90
C LEU A 89 -27.43 -34.33 -14.20
N GLY A 90 -27.06 -33.53 -13.17
CA GLY A 90 -26.90 -32.10 -13.28
C GLY A 90 -25.63 -31.68 -14.04
N THR A 91 -25.65 -30.47 -14.58
CA THR A 91 -24.45 -29.84 -15.17
C THR A 91 -23.69 -29.06 -14.10
N GLY A 92 -22.34 -29.14 -14.13
CA GLY A 92 -21.49 -28.40 -13.23
C GLY A 92 -21.36 -26.92 -13.61
N ASP A 93 -20.66 -26.19 -12.74
CA ASP A 93 -20.31 -24.79 -12.95
C ASP A 93 -19.01 -24.47 -12.19
N VAL A 94 -18.34 -23.38 -12.59
CA VAL A 94 -17.10 -22.88 -11.95
C VAL A 94 -17.22 -21.38 -11.78
N LEU A 95 -17.02 -20.91 -10.56
CA LEU A 95 -16.81 -19.50 -10.24
C LEU A 95 -15.31 -19.28 -10.03
N ASP A 96 -14.69 -18.44 -10.83
CA ASP A 96 -13.25 -18.13 -10.77
C ASP A 96 -12.94 -16.67 -11.14
N GLY A 97 -11.65 -16.38 -11.41
CA GLY A 97 -11.19 -15.04 -11.79
C GLY A 97 -11.81 -14.50 -13.07
N THR A 98 -12.36 -15.36 -13.97
CA THR A 98 -13.07 -14.89 -15.17
C THR A 98 -14.44 -14.31 -14.86
N ASP A 99 -15.01 -14.68 -13.70
CA ASP A 99 -16.26 -14.12 -13.14
C ASP A 99 -15.99 -12.96 -12.17
N GLY A 100 -14.71 -12.56 -12.03
CA GLY A 100 -14.28 -11.52 -11.10
C GLY A 100 -14.07 -12.01 -9.66
N PHE A 101 -14.10 -13.34 -9.42
CA PHE A 101 -13.82 -13.89 -8.09
C PHE A 101 -12.32 -13.92 -7.83
N VAL A 102 -11.84 -13.00 -6.99
CA VAL A 102 -10.43 -12.78 -6.69
C VAL A 102 -10.20 -12.68 -5.19
N VAL A 103 -9.01 -13.12 -4.76
CA VAL A 103 -8.48 -12.86 -3.41
C VAL A 103 -7.16 -12.15 -3.59
N ASP A 104 -7.10 -10.88 -3.19
CA ASP A 104 -5.87 -10.12 -3.15
C ASP A 104 -5.25 -10.24 -1.77
N THR A 105 -4.03 -10.74 -1.71
CA THR A 105 -3.26 -10.94 -0.48
C THR A 105 -2.00 -10.09 -0.43
N LEU A 106 -1.77 -9.29 -1.48
CA LEU A 106 -0.57 -8.49 -1.62
C LEU A 106 -0.80 -7.10 -1.03
N ALA A 107 -0.08 -6.79 0.04
CA ALA A 107 -0.11 -5.46 0.64
C ALA A 107 0.71 -4.46 -0.20
N PRO A 108 0.26 -3.21 -0.36
CA PRO A 108 1.07 -2.15 -0.96
C PRO A 108 2.42 -2.02 -0.25
N ALA A 109 3.51 -2.08 -1.02
CA ALA A 109 4.87 -2.01 -0.51
C ALA A 109 5.53 -0.70 -0.97
N PRO A 110 5.39 0.41 -0.22
CA PRO A 110 5.87 1.70 -0.68
C PRO A 110 7.38 1.72 -0.83
N VAL A 111 7.83 2.37 -1.91
CA VAL A 111 9.23 2.69 -2.19
C VAL A 111 9.35 4.21 -2.20
N ILE A 112 10.27 4.75 -1.39
CA ILE A 112 10.56 6.17 -1.34
C ILE A 112 11.86 6.41 -2.09
N THR A 113 11.87 7.37 -3.02
CA THR A 113 13.08 7.85 -3.70
C THR A 113 13.22 9.34 -3.52
N ILE A 114 14.45 9.79 -3.18
CA ILE A 114 14.77 11.21 -2.99
C ILE A 114 15.96 11.55 -3.89
N ASP A 115 15.79 12.55 -4.74
CA ASP A 115 16.90 13.10 -5.55
C ASP A 115 17.73 14.06 -4.67
N PRO A 116 19.01 13.76 -4.41
CA PRO A 116 19.85 14.54 -3.50
C PRO A 116 20.26 15.91 -4.07
N VAL A 117 20.01 16.18 -5.35
CA VAL A 117 20.35 17.44 -6.00
C VAL A 117 19.17 18.41 -6.03
N THR A 118 17.98 17.87 -6.30
CA THR A 118 16.76 18.68 -6.47
C THR A 118 15.84 18.60 -5.28
N ASN A 119 16.07 17.66 -4.35
CA ASN A 119 15.19 17.29 -3.25
C ASN A 119 13.80 16.83 -3.72
N ALA A 120 13.67 16.47 -4.99
CA ALA A 120 12.44 15.86 -5.48
C ALA A 120 12.25 14.50 -4.81
N ILE A 121 11.05 14.25 -4.32
CA ILE A 121 10.69 12.98 -3.68
C ILE A 121 9.57 12.31 -4.46
N THR A 122 9.64 10.98 -4.55
CA THR A 122 8.55 10.14 -5.02
C THR A 122 8.28 9.05 -3.99
N ILE A 123 7.02 8.86 -3.67
CA ILE A 123 6.50 7.75 -2.86
C ILE A 123 5.64 6.90 -3.78
N ASP A 124 6.09 5.69 -4.08
CA ASP A 124 5.44 4.76 -5.01
C ASP A 124 4.96 3.52 -4.24
N PHE A 125 3.65 3.31 -4.19
CA PHE A 125 3.05 2.16 -3.53
C PHE A 125 3.05 0.89 -4.40
N GLY A 126 3.42 1.02 -5.70
CA GLY A 126 3.45 -0.08 -6.67
C GLY A 126 2.09 -0.44 -7.24
N GLU A 127 1.02 0.13 -6.70
CA GLU A 127 -0.38 -0.09 -7.07
C GLU A 127 -1.27 1.06 -6.62
N ALA A 128 -2.53 1.07 -7.07
CA ALA A 128 -3.51 2.07 -6.65
C ALA A 128 -3.88 1.90 -5.17
N VAL A 129 -3.87 3.01 -4.42
CA VAL A 129 -4.17 3.02 -2.99
C VAL A 129 -5.32 3.96 -2.64
N ASN A 130 -6.03 3.63 -1.56
CA ASN A 130 -7.12 4.37 -0.97
C ASN A 130 -6.79 4.77 0.47
N ALA A 131 -7.54 5.72 1.02
CA ALA A 131 -7.57 5.93 2.46
C ALA A 131 -8.14 4.68 3.17
N VAL A 132 -7.81 4.49 4.45
CA VAL A 132 -8.23 3.30 5.25
C VAL A 132 -9.76 3.11 5.30
N ASP A 133 -10.53 4.17 5.07
CA ASP A 133 -12.00 4.11 5.01
C ASP A 133 -12.54 3.74 3.61
N GLY A 134 -11.65 3.42 2.65
CA GLY A 134 -11.98 3.06 1.27
C GLY A 134 -12.26 4.26 0.36
N SER A 135 -12.15 5.49 0.85
CA SER A 135 -12.28 6.69 0.01
C SER A 135 -11.02 6.92 -0.83
N PRO A 136 -11.10 7.62 -1.99
CA PRO A 136 -9.92 7.97 -2.77
C PRO A 136 -8.90 8.73 -1.92
N LEU A 137 -7.65 8.28 -1.94
CA LEU A 137 -6.55 8.96 -1.25
C LEU A 137 -6.19 10.24 -2.01
N THR A 138 -6.13 11.37 -1.28
CA THR A 138 -5.65 12.64 -1.85
C THR A 138 -4.21 12.90 -1.40
N ALA A 139 -3.47 13.70 -2.16
CA ALA A 139 -2.11 14.09 -1.81
C ALA A 139 -2.04 14.79 -0.43
N ASP A 140 -2.98 15.70 -0.13
CA ASP A 140 -3.06 16.39 1.16
C ASP A 140 -3.33 15.42 2.33
N ALA A 141 -4.15 14.39 2.09
CA ALA A 141 -4.42 13.35 3.10
C ALA A 141 -3.18 12.51 3.36
N LEU A 142 -2.48 12.09 2.31
CA LEU A 142 -1.24 11.32 2.43
C LEU A 142 -0.17 12.14 3.16
N GLU A 143 0.04 13.42 2.80
CA GLU A 143 1.02 14.30 3.46
C GLU A 143 0.81 14.35 4.98
N GLY A 144 -0.44 14.41 5.42
CA GLY A 144 -0.80 14.41 6.84
C GLY A 144 -0.58 13.08 7.57
N LEU A 145 -0.32 11.98 6.87
CA LEU A 145 -0.10 10.64 7.41
C LEU A 145 1.37 10.23 7.46
N LEU A 146 2.25 10.99 6.78
CA LEU A 146 3.69 10.73 6.75
C LEU A 146 4.38 11.25 8.00
N ASP A 147 5.39 10.53 8.49
CA ASP A 147 6.30 11.00 9.52
C ASP A 147 7.54 11.58 8.87
N ILE A 148 7.77 12.89 9.03
CA ILE A 148 8.93 13.57 8.47
C ILE A 148 9.73 14.21 9.61
N ALA A 149 11.01 13.84 9.74
CA ALA A 149 11.93 14.41 10.72
C ALA A 149 12.92 15.34 10.04
N ASN A 150 13.22 16.48 10.69
CA ASN A 150 14.22 17.48 10.28
C ASN A 150 13.94 18.12 8.91
N GLY A 151 12.67 18.13 8.49
CA GLY A 151 12.25 18.74 7.24
C GLY A 151 10.74 18.79 7.11
N THR A 152 10.26 19.23 5.96
CA THR A 152 8.85 19.24 5.57
C THR A 152 8.70 18.80 4.12
N LEU A 153 7.55 18.25 3.77
CA LEU A 153 7.18 17.95 2.40
C LEU A 153 6.31 19.08 1.85
N THR A 154 6.48 19.44 0.60
CA THR A 154 5.68 20.48 -0.05
C THR A 154 5.28 20.09 -1.46
N GLY A 155 4.09 20.51 -1.87
CA GLY A 155 3.61 20.35 -3.23
C GLY A 155 3.43 18.88 -3.63
N LEU A 156 2.99 18.02 -2.69
CA LEU A 156 2.68 16.64 -3.01
C LEU A 156 1.54 16.56 -4.02
N VAL A 157 1.70 15.75 -5.06
CA VAL A 157 0.74 15.54 -6.15
C VAL A 157 0.55 14.04 -6.34
N ASP A 158 -0.70 13.62 -6.50
CA ASP A 158 -1.05 12.28 -6.94
C ASP A 158 -0.80 12.16 -8.45
N ASN A 159 0.02 11.19 -8.86
CA ASN A 159 0.35 10.93 -10.27
C ASN A 159 -0.72 10.06 -10.97
N GLY A 160 -1.67 9.48 -10.22
CA GLY A 160 -2.78 8.67 -10.74
C GLY A 160 -2.42 7.22 -11.06
N ASP A 161 -1.22 6.77 -10.67
CA ASP A 161 -0.71 5.40 -10.90
C ASP A 161 -0.32 4.66 -9.60
N GLY A 162 -0.75 5.20 -8.44
CA GLY A 162 -0.35 4.70 -7.11
C GLY A 162 0.92 5.33 -6.59
N SER A 163 1.47 6.31 -7.31
CA SER A 163 2.63 7.08 -6.85
C SER A 163 2.27 8.55 -6.58
N PHE A 164 3.06 9.17 -5.69
CA PHE A 164 2.94 10.58 -5.31
C PHE A 164 4.30 11.24 -5.43
N SER A 165 4.34 12.46 -5.96
CA SER A 165 5.59 13.22 -6.11
C SER A 165 5.48 14.60 -5.48
N GLY A 166 6.60 15.09 -4.91
CA GLY A 166 6.66 16.37 -4.23
C GLY A 166 8.10 16.87 -4.07
N THR A 167 8.29 17.82 -3.16
CA THR A 167 9.62 18.35 -2.83
C THR A 167 9.85 18.28 -1.32
N LEU A 168 10.95 17.66 -0.93
CA LEU A 168 11.42 17.63 0.46
C LEU A 168 12.18 18.92 0.77
N VAL A 169 11.77 19.62 1.81
CA VAL A 169 12.42 20.87 2.26
C VAL A 169 13.10 20.60 3.60
N PRO A 170 14.46 20.50 3.64
CA PRO A 170 15.20 20.35 4.88
C PRO A 170 14.95 21.51 5.86
N ALA A 171 15.09 21.25 7.15
CA ALA A 171 15.09 22.28 8.16
C ALA A 171 16.24 23.28 7.94
N ALA A 172 16.03 24.55 8.25
CA ALA A 172 17.09 25.54 8.23
C ALA A 172 18.09 25.33 9.39
N ASP A 173 19.34 25.73 9.20
CA ASP A 173 20.42 25.63 10.21
C ASP A 173 20.59 24.20 10.77
N PHE A 174 20.49 23.21 9.89
CA PHE A 174 20.54 21.78 10.23
C PHE A 174 21.63 21.06 9.43
N GLU A 175 22.36 20.19 10.11
CA GLU A 175 23.31 19.24 9.53
C GLU A 175 22.93 17.82 10.01
N GLY A 176 22.67 16.90 9.08
CA GLY A 176 22.30 15.52 9.40
C GLY A 176 21.26 14.94 8.43
N ASP A 177 20.54 13.92 8.87
CA ASP A 177 19.58 13.23 8.04
C ASP A 177 18.17 13.81 8.18
N VAL A 178 17.59 14.18 7.04
CA VAL A 178 16.13 14.35 6.90
C VAL A 178 15.54 12.97 6.62
N VAL A 179 14.62 12.54 7.46
CA VAL A 179 14.02 11.20 7.35
C VAL A 179 12.56 11.31 6.94
N VAL A 180 12.17 10.54 5.95
CA VAL A 180 10.78 10.37 5.53
C VAL A 180 10.36 8.93 5.81
N ASN A 181 9.29 8.76 6.56
CA ASN A 181 8.72 7.47 6.89
C ASN A 181 7.26 7.41 6.43
N VAL A 182 6.92 6.34 5.72
CA VAL A 182 5.54 5.90 5.44
C VAL A 182 5.19 4.85 6.49
N PRO A 183 4.37 5.15 7.50
CA PRO A 183 3.98 4.15 8.49
C PRO A 183 3.17 3.01 7.86
N ALA A 184 3.22 1.83 8.46
CA ALA A 184 2.35 0.73 8.05
C ALA A 184 0.89 1.04 8.38
N GLY A 185 -0.03 0.61 7.52
CA GLY A 185 -1.47 0.68 7.77
C GLY A 185 -2.09 2.07 7.65
N ILE A 186 -1.42 3.02 6.97
CA ILE A 186 -1.96 4.37 6.74
C ILE A 186 -2.81 4.46 5.48
N VAL A 187 -2.66 3.52 4.56
CA VAL A 187 -3.45 3.39 3.34
C VAL A 187 -3.76 1.92 3.08
N THR A 188 -4.71 1.65 2.19
CA THR A 188 -5.02 0.30 1.72
C THR A 188 -4.99 0.28 0.19
N ASP A 189 -4.79 -0.92 -0.39
CA ASP A 189 -5.12 -1.15 -1.80
C ASP A 189 -6.63 -1.16 -2.03
N VAL A 190 -7.05 -1.47 -3.27
CA VAL A 190 -8.47 -1.58 -3.65
C VAL A 190 -9.14 -2.77 -2.96
N ALA A 191 -8.40 -3.83 -2.64
CA ALA A 191 -8.90 -5.00 -1.93
C ALA A 191 -8.98 -4.80 -0.40
N GLY A 192 -8.35 -3.75 0.15
CA GLY A 192 -8.35 -3.43 1.58
C GLY A 192 -7.12 -3.92 2.34
N ASN A 193 -6.07 -4.47 1.66
CA ASN A 193 -4.82 -4.83 2.32
C ASN A 193 -4.07 -3.56 2.75
N ALA A 194 -3.68 -3.51 4.02
CA ALA A 194 -2.97 -2.37 4.59
C ALA A 194 -1.51 -2.32 4.11
N ASN A 195 -1.00 -1.12 3.79
CA ASN A 195 0.37 -0.96 3.32
C ASN A 195 1.43 -1.39 4.34
N LEU A 196 2.58 -1.84 3.83
CA LEU A 196 3.81 -2.04 4.61
C LEU A 196 4.46 -0.68 4.93
N THR A 197 5.39 -0.68 5.90
CA THR A 197 6.19 0.51 6.21
C THR A 197 7.33 0.70 5.20
N ALA A 198 7.69 1.96 4.94
CA ALA A 198 8.92 2.31 4.23
C ALA A 198 9.57 3.53 4.88
N THR A 199 10.91 3.59 4.83
CA THR A 199 11.67 4.71 5.37
C THR A 199 12.84 5.00 4.43
N GLU A 200 13.08 6.29 4.14
CA GLU A 200 14.23 6.77 3.37
C GLU A 200 14.79 8.01 4.03
N SER A 201 16.08 8.28 3.84
CA SER A 201 16.76 9.43 4.41
C SER A 201 17.65 10.15 3.40
N LEU A 202 17.74 11.47 3.57
CA LEU A 202 18.64 12.33 2.81
C LEU A 202 19.55 13.07 3.78
N THR A 203 20.88 12.85 3.69
CA THR A 203 21.85 13.64 4.45
C THR A 203 22.00 15.02 3.84
N VAL A 204 21.81 16.04 4.64
CA VAL A 204 21.87 17.45 4.22
C VAL A 204 22.76 18.25 5.17
N ASP A 205 23.27 19.34 4.65
CA ASP A 205 23.92 20.38 5.40
C ASP A 205 23.35 21.74 4.95
N THR A 206 22.55 22.35 5.83
CA THR A 206 21.97 23.69 5.65
C THR A 206 22.52 24.66 6.71
N LEU A 207 23.51 24.20 7.50
CA LEU A 207 24.14 24.99 8.54
C LEU A 207 25.10 25.99 7.92
N ALA A 208 24.97 27.25 8.25
CA ALA A 208 25.95 28.25 7.80
C ALA A 208 27.26 28.10 8.51
N PRO A 209 28.41 28.25 7.81
CA PRO A 209 29.72 28.12 8.42
C PRO A 209 29.95 29.18 9.51
N GLY A 210 30.28 28.73 10.70
CA GLY A 210 30.69 29.61 11.81
C GLY A 210 32.10 30.18 11.62
N LEU A 211 32.33 31.42 12.05
CA LEU A 211 33.65 32.06 12.02
C LEU A 211 34.07 32.49 13.42
N VAL A 212 35.30 32.11 13.80
CA VAL A 212 35.99 32.63 15.00
C VAL A 212 37.23 33.39 14.57
N ILE A 213 37.35 34.65 15.00
CA ILE A 213 38.49 35.52 14.76
C ILE A 213 39.31 35.64 16.04
N THR A 214 40.62 35.37 15.98
CA THR A 214 41.53 35.49 17.13
C THR A 214 42.79 36.24 16.74
N ALA A 215 43.28 37.04 17.65
CA ALA A 215 44.61 37.68 17.55
C ALA A 215 45.64 36.89 18.37
N LEU A 216 46.79 36.64 17.83
CA LEU A 216 47.90 35.95 18.53
C LEU A 216 48.38 36.79 19.73
N ASP A 217 48.48 38.10 19.54
CA ASP A 217 48.70 39.06 20.61
C ASP A 217 47.59 40.14 20.56
N PRO A 218 46.68 40.16 21.55
CA PRO A 218 45.59 41.11 21.59
C PRO A 218 45.97 42.49 22.16
N ALA A 219 47.17 42.65 22.71
CA ALA A 219 47.66 43.88 23.34
C ALA A 219 48.90 44.40 22.65
N LEU A 220 48.73 45.24 21.61
CA LEU A 220 49.81 45.81 20.79
C LEU A 220 50.23 47.19 21.24
N THR A 221 51.52 47.44 21.13
CA THR A 221 52.09 48.80 21.21
C THR A 221 52.08 49.50 19.82
N ALA A 222 52.38 50.79 19.75
CA ALA A 222 52.20 51.60 18.54
C ALA A 222 52.89 51.12 17.27
N THR A 223 53.90 50.25 17.42
CA THR A 223 54.72 49.74 16.29
C THR A 223 54.75 48.22 16.14
N GLU A 224 53.93 47.55 16.93
CA GLU A 224 53.81 46.08 16.88
C GLU A 224 52.74 45.63 15.89
N SER A 225 52.89 44.42 15.39
CA SER A 225 51.91 43.73 14.55
C SER A 225 51.62 42.36 15.14
N THR A 226 50.42 41.86 14.90
CA THR A 226 50.03 40.53 15.32
C THR A 226 49.44 39.74 14.15
N THR A 227 49.43 38.44 14.30
CA THR A 227 48.73 37.55 13.37
C THR A 227 47.29 37.45 13.79
N ILE A 228 46.38 37.69 12.85
CA ILE A 228 44.93 37.41 12.99
C ILE A 228 44.64 36.05 12.35
N SER A 229 43.97 35.20 13.07
CA SER A 229 43.53 33.90 12.61
C SER A 229 42.01 33.90 12.43
N PHE A 230 41.57 33.42 11.27
CA PHE A 230 40.17 33.21 10.93
C PHE A 230 39.98 31.69 10.88
N THR A 231 39.18 31.18 11.78
CA THR A 231 38.89 29.74 11.87
C THR A 231 37.40 29.51 11.61
N PHE A 232 37.14 28.81 10.53
CA PHE A 232 35.77 28.41 10.16
C PHE A 232 35.45 27.05 10.77
N SER A 233 34.17 26.84 11.06
CA SER A 233 33.65 25.55 11.58
C SER A 233 33.73 24.42 10.54
N GLU A 234 33.78 24.78 9.26
CA GLU A 234 33.83 23.89 8.12
C GLU A 234 34.61 24.49 6.94
N ALA A 235 34.75 23.76 5.84
CA ALA A 235 35.43 24.25 4.66
C ALA A 235 34.61 25.34 3.95
N VAL A 236 35.18 26.49 3.73
CA VAL A 236 34.54 27.61 3.03
C VAL A 236 35.19 27.86 1.68
N SER A 237 34.48 28.46 0.76
CA SER A 237 34.95 28.93 -0.54
C SER A 237 34.71 30.44 -0.68
N GLY A 238 35.58 31.13 -1.44
CA GLY A 238 35.44 32.54 -1.76
C GLY A 238 35.88 33.50 -0.66
N PHE A 239 36.42 33.05 0.48
CA PHE A 239 36.95 33.92 1.51
C PHE A 239 38.35 34.44 1.12
N ASP A 240 38.51 35.77 1.03
CA ASP A 240 39.77 36.43 0.68
C ASP A 240 39.96 37.77 1.43
N ILE A 241 41.04 38.51 1.09
CA ILE A 241 41.39 39.74 1.80
C ILE A 241 40.38 40.88 1.62
N ASP A 242 39.61 40.86 0.53
CA ASP A 242 38.59 41.89 0.24
C ASP A 242 37.34 41.73 1.12
N ASP A 243 37.18 40.57 1.75
CA ASP A 243 36.09 40.29 2.73
C ASP A 243 36.41 40.85 4.13
N ILE A 244 37.66 41.34 4.34
CA ILE A 244 38.11 41.80 5.66
C ILE A 244 38.11 43.33 5.68
N THR A 245 37.25 43.91 6.54
CA THR A 245 37.27 45.35 6.81
C THR A 245 38.04 45.61 8.09
N PRO A 246 39.21 46.31 8.04
CA PRO A 246 40.03 46.60 9.20
C PRO A 246 39.46 47.76 10.10
#